data_718451627d7219106f0e059ebb28c3de
#
_entry.id   718451627d7219106f0e059ebb28c3de
#
_cell.length_a   1.000
_cell.length_b   1.000
_cell.length_c   1.000
_cell.angle_alpha   90.00
_cell.angle_beta   90.00
_cell.angle_gamma   90.00
#
_symmetry.space_group_name_H-M   'P 1'
#
loop_
_entity.id
_entity.type
_entity.pdbx_description
1 polymer ?
#
loop_
_entity_poly.entity_id
_entity_poly.type
_entity_poly.pdbx_seq_one_letter_code
_entity_poly.pdbx_strand_id
1 'polypeptide(L)' 'MKTVICNSLQSFWDMADNQFLEGLDVHCVFPVNAALKEFIMNYQQQYRIRSITFTKVFHA' A
#
# COMPACT_ATOMS: atom_id res chain seq x y z
N MET A 1 -0.32 4.61 16.94
CA MET A 1 0.31 4.31 15.67
C MET A 1 -0.40 5.03 14.55
N LYS A 2 0.34 5.41 13.53
CA LYS A 2 -0.20 6.23 12.47
C LYS A 2 -0.58 5.37 11.26
N THR A 3 -1.80 5.58 10.74
CA THR A 3 -2.26 4.94 9.51
C THR A 3 -2.27 5.96 8.39
N VAL A 4 -1.69 5.59 7.26
CA VAL A 4 -1.67 6.43 6.06
C VAL A 4 -2.69 5.90 5.08
N ILE A 5 -3.52 6.79 4.56
CA ILE A 5 -4.54 6.43 3.57
C ILE A 5 -4.03 6.79 2.18
N CYS A 6 -3.98 5.80 1.29
CA CYS A 6 -3.59 5.99 -0.10
C CYS A 6 -4.82 5.91 -0.98
N ASN A 7 -5.13 7.01 -1.68
CA ASN A 7 -6.31 7.10 -2.54
C ASN A 7 -6.06 6.59 -3.96
N SER A 8 -4.81 6.41 -4.32
CA SER A 8 -4.44 5.92 -5.65
C SER A 8 -3.08 5.23 -5.58
N LEU A 9 -2.78 4.44 -6.62
CA LEU A 9 -1.49 3.79 -6.74
C LEU A 9 -0.36 4.83 -6.84
N GLN A 10 -0.61 5.93 -7.53
CA GLN A 10 0.37 7.00 -7.63
C GLN A 10 0.70 7.58 -6.25
N SER A 11 -0.32 7.80 -5.44
CA SER A 11 -0.15 8.29 -4.08
C SER A 11 0.70 7.35 -3.25
N PHE A 12 0.44 6.05 -3.37
CA PHE A 12 1.22 5.02 -2.69
C PHE A 12 2.69 5.10 -3.08
N TRP A 13 2.97 5.16 -4.40
CA TRP A 13 4.34 5.21 -4.89
C TRP A 13 5.06 6.49 -4.49
N ASP A 14 4.37 7.62 -4.54
CA ASP A 14 4.98 8.90 -4.16
C ASP A 14 5.43 8.86 -2.70
N MET A 15 4.62 8.32 -1.83
CA MET A 15 4.98 8.22 -0.41
C MET A 15 6.06 7.17 -0.17
N ALA A 16 6.01 6.05 -0.88
CA ALA A 16 7.01 4.99 -0.75
C ALA A 16 8.39 5.48 -1.20
N ASP A 17 8.45 6.16 -2.34
CA ASP A 17 9.71 6.67 -2.88
C ASP A 17 10.34 7.71 -1.95
N ASN A 18 9.55 8.46 -1.21
CA ASN A 18 10.04 9.44 -0.26
C ASN A 18 10.23 8.86 1.14
N GLN A 19 10.07 7.55 1.28
CA GLN A 19 10.26 6.81 2.54
C GLN A 19 9.34 7.27 3.67
N PHE A 20 8.17 7.80 3.33
CA PHE A 20 7.20 8.23 4.34
C PHE A 20 6.42 7.08 4.97
N LEU A 21 6.55 5.86 4.44
CA LEU A 21 5.75 4.72 4.90
C LEU A 21 6.49 3.81 5.86
N GLU A 22 7.75 4.08 6.15
CA GLU A 22 8.55 3.22 7.03
C GLU A 22 7.94 3.14 8.44
N GLY A 23 7.65 1.93 8.88
CA GLY A 23 7.10 1.69 10.21
C GLY A 23 5.63 2.05 10.38
N LEU A 24 4.95 2.42 9.30
CA LEU A 24 3.54 2.86 9.34
C LEU A 24 2.62 1.78 8.80
N ASP A 25 1.35 1.88 9.19
CA ASP A 25 0.28 1.08 8.60
C ASP A 25 -0.25 1.83 7.38
N VAL A 26 -0.39 1.14 6.25
CA VAL A 26 -0.89 1.73 5.01
C VAL A 26 -2.24 1.11 4.66
N HIS A 27 -3.21 1.95 4.35
CA HIS A 27 -4.53 1.51 3.94
C HIS A 27 -4.84 2.05 2.54
N CYS A 28 -4.96 1.15 1.57
CA CYS A 28 -5.22 1.51 0.19
C CYS A 28 -6.72 1.47 -0.07
N VAL A 29 -7.30 2.61 -0.46
CA VAL A 29 -8.74 2.70 -0.71
C VAL A 29 -9.08 2.63 -2.19
N PHE A 30 -8.07 2.53 -3.05
CA PHE A 30 -8.29 2.34 -4.48
C PHE A 30 -8.49 0.84 -4.80
N PRO A 31 -9.22 0.52 -5.89
CA PRO A 31 -9.47 -0.88 -6.25
C PRO A 31 -8.21 -1.58 -6.75
N VAL A 32 -8.03 -2.82 -6.31
CA VAL A 32 -6.91 -3.65 -6.74
C VAL A 32 -7.43 -5.05 -7.10
N ASN A 33 -6.78 -5.70 -8.06
CA ASN A 33 -7.00 -7.11 -8.31
C ASN A 33 -5.96 -7.94 -7.55
N ALA A 34 -6.06 -9.26 -7.62
CA ALA A 34 -5.14 -10.14 -6.89
C ALA A 34 -3.68 -9.91 -7.31
N ALA A 35 -3.43 -9.71 -8.59
CA ALA A 35 -2.07 -9.50 -9.10
C ALA A 35 -1.48 -8.19 -8.59
N LEU A 36 -2.26 -7.11 -8.62
CA LEU A 36 -1.80 -5.80 -8.13
C LEU A 36 -1.60 -5.82 -6.62
N LYS A 37 -2.51 -6.48 -5.89
CA LYS A 37 -2.37 -6.62 -4.45
C LYS A 37 -1.06 -7.31 -4.11
N GLU A 38 -0.76 -8.43 -4.76
CA GLU A 38 0.46 -9.17 -4.53
C GLU A 38 1.70 -8.34 -4.87
N PHE A 39 1.63 -7.61 -5.98
CA PHE A 39 2.70 -6.72 -6.40
C PHE A 39 3.01 -5.66 -5.32
N ILE A 40 1.98 -5.02 -4.80
CA ILE A 40 2.15 -4.02 -3.74
C ILE A 40 2.68 -4.66 -2.46
N MET A 41 2.17 -5.83 -2.09
CA MET A 41 2.60 -6.51 -0.87
C MET A 41 4.08 -6.91 -0.92
N ASN A 42 4.62 -7.16 -2.10
CA ASN A 42 6.04 -7.48 -2.24
C ASN A 42 6.94 -6.30 -1.86
N TYR A 43 6.44 -5.08 -1.91
CA TYR A 43 7.20 -3.90 -1.53
C TYR A 43 7.10 -3.58 -0.05
N GLN A 44 6.27 -4.29 0.69
CA GLN A 44 6.13 -4.05 2.13
C GLN A 44 7.47 -4.17 2.86
N GLN A 45 8.23 -5.22 2.56
CA GLN A 45 9.53 -5.42 3.18
C GLN A 45 10.56 -4.41 2.70
N GLN A 46 10.53 -4.11 1.40
CA GLN A 46 11.52 -3.21 0.79
C GLN A 46 11.43 -1.80 1.39
N TYR A 47 10.22 -1.32 1.64
CA TYR A 47 10.00 0.02 2.20
C TYR A 47 9.79 -0.01 3.71
N ARG A 48 9.94 -1.17 4.34
CA ARG A 48 9.77 -1.36 5.77
C ARG A 48 8.42 -0.88 6.28
N ILE A 49 7.39 -1.13 5.50
CA ILE A 49 6.01 -0.79 5.86
C ILE A 49 5.53 -1.82 6.88
N ARG A 50 4.91 -1.37 7.94
CA ARG A 50 4.45 -2.25 9.01
C ARG A 50 3.33 -3.17 8.53
N SER A 51 2.32 -2.61 7.89
CA SER A 51 1.22 -3.39 7.34
C SER A 51 0.60 -2.66 6.15
N ILE A 52 0.02 -3.43 5.23
CA ILE A 52 -0.70 -2.89 4.09
C ILE A 52 -2.06 -3.58 4.04
N THR A 53 -3.13 -2.80 4.01
CA THR A 53 -4.49 -3.31 3.91
C THR A 53 -5.19 -2.69 2.71
N PHE A 54 -6.24 -3.35 2.23
CA PHE A 54 -6.97 -2.94 1.04
C PHE A 54 -8.46 -2.96 1.32
N THR A 55 -9.18 -1.91 0.86
CA THR A 55 -10.62 -1.84 1.01
C THR A 55 -11.34 -2.62 -0.09
N LYS A 56 -10.83 -2.54 -1.33
CA LYS A 56 -11.48 -3.13 -2.50
C LYS A 56 -10.53 -4.06 -3.23
N VAL A 57 -10.74 -5.36 -3.05
CA VAL A 57 -9.98 -6.38 -3.77
C VAL A 57 -10.94 -7.09 -4.72
N PHE A 58 -10.64 -7.07 -6.00
CA PHE A 58 -11.44 -7.73 -7.02
C PHE A 58 -10.86 -9.10 -7.34
N HIS A 59 -11.73 -10.10 -7.33
CA HIS A 59 -11.38 -11.45 -7.73
C HIS A 59 -11.85 -11.64 -9.18
N ALA A 60 -10.94 -11.45 -10.09
CA ALA A 60 -11.25 -11.65 -11.51
C ALA A 60 -10.65 -12.94 -12.02
#